data_d06e7dadd1b6feb938507bd11160e579
#
_entry.id   d06e7dadd1b6feb938507bd11160e579
#
_cell.length_a   1.000
_cell.length_b   1.000
_cell.length_c   1.000
_cell.angle_alpha   90.00
_cell.angle_beta   90.00
_cell.angle_gamma   90.00
#
_symmetry.space_group_name_H-M   'P 1'
#
loop_
_entity.id
_entity.type
_entity.pdbx_description
1 polymer ?
#
loop_
_entity_poly.entity_id
_entity_poly.type
_entity_poly.pdbx_seq_one_letter_code
_entity_poly.pdbx_strand_id
1 'polypeptide(L)'
;LHRCEFMGIKAIENGLIRFTDARVPAENLIGGRGNGLKLALSTLNDGRLSIPAISADGAKEALEFSTRWAKTRSQWGRTIGKHEPGADKLSKIASSAYAMSALSDYCAALSGQGKDIRLEAASAKKWNTEELWTVADIALQLRGGRGYEKGSSLEVRGENPFPYERALRDSRIN
;
A
#
# COMPACT_ATOMS: atom_id res chain seq x y z
N LEU A 1 -9.29 27.89 4.98
CA LEU A 1 -9.19 26.57 4.32
C LEU A 1 -7.92 26.51 3.48
N HIS A 2 -7.13 25.47 3.66
CA HIS A 2 -5.94 25.20 2.85
C HIS A 2 -5.96 23.73 2.46
N ARG A 3 -5.81 23.44 1.17
CA ARG A 3 -5.66 22.07 0.66
C ARG A 3 -4.21 21.65 0.75
N CYS A 4 -3.95 20.49 1.36
CA CYS A 4 -2.61 19.92 1.40
C CYS A 4 -2.30 19.21 0.07
N GLU A 5 -1.15 19.50 -0.53
CA GLU A 5 -0.68 18.82 -1.72
C GLU A 5 0.35 17.76 -1.34
N PHE A 6 -0.04 16.48 -1.45
CA PHE A 6 0.81 15.36 -1.09
C PHE A 6 1.58 14.79 -2.28
N MET A 7 2.69 14.12 -2.00
CA MET A 7 3.50 13.48 -3.04
C MET A 7 2.79 12.30 -3.72
N GLY A 8 1.95 11.57 -2.98
CA GLY A 8 1.17 10.42 -3.44
C GLY A 8 -0.32 10.58 -3.12
N ILE A 9 -1.11 9.56 -3.46
CA ILE A 9 -2.57 9.47 -3.20
C ILE A 9 -3.29 10.77 -3.58
N LYS A 10 -3.09 11.21 -4.83
CA LYS A 10 -3.59 12.50 -5.33
C LYS A 10 -5.12 12.64 -5.34
N ALA A 11 -5.84 11.53 -5.21
CA ALA A 11 -7.31 11.51 -5.26
C ALA A 11 -7.97 11.82 -3.91
N ILE A 12 -7.21 11.85 -2.80
CA ILE A 12 -7.78 12.20 -1.50
C ILE A 12 -7.70 13.70 -1.25
N GLU A 13 -8.74 14.22 -0.60
CA GLU A 13 -8.81 15.60 -0.17
C GLU A 13 -8.37 15.72 1.28
N ASN A 14 -7.25 16.39 1.50
CA ASN A 14 -6.74 16.73 2.83
C ASN A 14 -6.61 18.24 2.95
N GLY A 15 -6.96 18.77 4.10
CA GLY A 15 -6.92 20.22 4.28
C GLY A 15 -6.82 20.65 5.72
N LEU A 16 -6.37 21.88 5.91
CA LEU A 16 -6.47 22.58 7.18
C LEU A 16 -7.85 23.22 7.26
N ILE A 17 -8.63 22.81 8.26
CA ILE A 17 -9.96 23.35 8.54
C ILE A 17 -9.90 24.14 9.85
N ARG A 18 -10.42 25.37 9.83
CA ARG A 18 -10.56 26.20 11.04
C ARG A 18 -12.02 26.30 11.41
N PHE A 19 -12.31 26.04 12.68
CA PHE A 19 -13.61 26.31 13.28
C PHE A 19 -13.51 27.58 14.13
N THR A 20 -14.39 28.54 13.89
CA THR A 20 -14.46 29.80 14.67
C THR A 20 -15.88 29.96 15.16
N ASP A 21 -16.04 29.90 16.48
CA ASP A 21 -17.35 30.06 17.18
C ASP A 21 -18.47 29.15 16.62
N ALA A 22 -18.08 27.96 16.09
CA ALA A 22 -19.00 26.98 15.54
C ALA A 22 -19.86 26.37 16.67
N ARG A 23 -21.15 26.67 16.68
CA ARG A 23 -22.11 26.06 17.61
C ARG A 23 -22.62 24.76 17.07
N VAL A 24 -22.52 23.70 17.90
CA VAL A 24 -22.99 22.35 17.57
C VAL A 24 -24.04 21.96 18.62
N PRO A 25 -25.25 21.53 18.22
CA PRO A 25 -26.28 21.07 19.15
C PRO A 25 -25.77 19.91 20.01
N ALA A 26 -26.19 19.87 21.27
CA ALA A 26 -25.70 18.83 22.21
C ALA A 26 -26.12 17.43 21.81
N GLU A 27 -27.26 17.27 21.15
CA GLU A 27 -27.77 16.00 20.60
C GLU A 27 -26.89 15.42 19.50
N ASN A 28 -26.05 16.23 18.86
CA ASN A 28 -25.09 15.75 17.85
C ASN A 28 -23.83 15.12 18.48
N LEU A 29 -23.75 15.05 19.82
CA LEU A 29 -22.65 14.42 20.51
C LEU A 29 -22.74 12.88 20.38
N ILE A 30 -21.84 12.29 19.60
CA ILE A 30 -21.80 10.85 19.37
C ILE A 30 -21.12 10.13 20.55
N GLY A 31 -21.78 9.11 21.11
CA GLY A 31 -21.21 8.25 22.14
C GLY A 31 -21.12 8.85 23.56
N GLY A 32 -21.60 10.07 23.75
CA GLY A 32 -21.63 10.74 25.06
C GLY A 32 -20.30 11.42 25.44
N ARG A 33 -20.35 12.23 26.49
CA ARG A 33 -19.20 13.02 26.97
C ARG A 33 -18.02 12.12 27.38
N GLY A 34 -16.81 12.48 26.99
CA GLY A 34 -15.58 11.80 27.34
C GLY A 34 -15.24 10.56 26.49
N ASN A 35 -16.15 10.09 25.63
CA ASN A 35 -15.97 8.86 24.85
C ASN A 35 -15.35 9.06 23.45
N GLY A 36 -15.10 10.30 23.02
CA GLY A 36 -14.66 10.57 21.64
C GLY A 36 -13.38 9.86 21.25
N LEU A 37 -12.35 9.84 22.12
CA LEU A 37 -11.10 9.14 21.84
C LEU A 37 -11.32 7.62 21.72
N LYS A 38 -12.12 7.02 22.60
CA LYS A 38 -12.44 5.59 22.54
C LYS A 38 -13.13 5.22 21.24
N LEU A 39 -14.08 6.02 20.80
CA LEU A 39 -14.77 5.83 19.51
C LEU A 39 -13.80 5.94 18.33
N ALA A 40 -12.98 6.98 18.31
CA ALA A 40 -11.98 7.17 17.26
C ALA A 40 -11.02 5.98 17.17
N LEU A 41 -10.50 5.49 18.30
CA LEU A 41 -9.60 4.34 18.34
C LEU A 41 -10.29 3.04 17.93
N SER A 42 -11.58 2.84 18.25
CA SER A 42 -12.32 1.65 17.80
C SER A 42 -12.49 1.63 16.28
N THR A 43 -12.83 2.76 15.66
CA THR A 43 -12.93 2.89 14.20
C THR A 43 -11.60 2.63 13.50
N LEU A 44 -10.48 3.07 14.09
CA LEU A 44 -9.16 2.82 13.53
C LEU A 44 -8.75 1.33 13.53
N ASN A 45 -9.36 0.49 14.38
CA ASN A 45 -9.07 -0.94 14.40
C ASN A 45 -9.52 -1.64 13.13
N ASP A 46 -10.65 -1.24 12.52
CA ASP A 46 -11.12 -1.79 11.24
C ASP A 46 -10.13 -1.47 10.11
N GLY A 47 -9.58 -0.24 10.10
CA GLY A 47 -8.53 0.13 9.17
C GLY A 47 -7.23 -0.67 9.33
N ARG A 48 -6.92 -1.12 10.56
CA ARG A 48 -5.73 -1.95 10.82
C ARG A 48 -5.85 -3.39 10.32
N LEU A 49 -7.03 -3.84 9.93
CA LEU A 49 -7.25 -5.12 9.25
C LEU A 49 -7.25 -4.96 7.72
N SER A 50 -7.92 -3.93 7.21
CA SER A 50 -8.05 -3.72 5.77
C SER A 50 -6.74 -3.26 5.11
N ILE A 51 -5.98 -2.37 5.74
CA ILE A 51 -4.73 -1.84 5.18
C ILE A 51 -3.69 -2.95 4.92
N PRO A 52 -3.42 -3.90 5.84
CA PRO A 52 -2.52 -5.02 5.57
C PRO A 52 -2.96 -5.88 4.38
N ALA A 53 -4.26 -6.15 4.25
CA ALA A 53 -4.81 -6.95 3.15
C ALA A 53 -4.61 -6.24 1.80
N ILE A 54 -4.95 -4.95 1.72
CA ILE A 54 -4.70 -4.13 0.52
C ILE A 54 -3.21 -4.09 0.18
N SER A 55 -2.35 -3.98 1.19
CA SER A 55 -0.89 -3.99 1.00
C SER A 55 -0.39 -5.32 0.43
N ALA A 56 -0.93 -6.45 0.93
CA ALA A 56 -0.60 -7.77 0.42
C ALA A 56 -1.04 -7.97 -1.04
N ASP A 57 -2.22 -7.47 -1.41
CA ASP A 57 -2.69 -7.51 -2.79
C ASP A 57 -1.85 -6.62 -3.72
N GLY A 58 -1.46 -5.44 -3.27
CA GLY A 58 -0.51 -4.60 -3.99
C GLY A 58 0.84 -5.29 -4.25
N ALA A 59 1.33 -6.08 -3.30
CA ALA A 59 2.55 -6.88 -3.48
C ALA A 59 2.37 -8.03 -4.49
N LYS A 60 1.19 -8.69 -4.52
CA LYS A 60 0.86 -9.71 -5.53
C LYS A 60 0.80 -9.10 -6.92
N GLU A 61 0.17 -7.94 -7.05
CA GLU A 61 0.11 -7.20 -8.31
C GLU A 61 1.51 -6.82 -8.80
N ALA A 62 2.37 -6.30 -7.91
CA ALA A 62 3.75 -6.01 -8.22
C ALA A 62 4.54 -7.26 -8.67
N LEU A 63 4.29 -8.42 -8.07
CA LEU A 63 4.87 -9.70 -8.49
C LEU A 63 4.43 -10.07 -9.91
N GLU A 64 3.15 -9.97 -10.22
CA GLU A 64 2.61 -10.29 -11.54
C GLU A 64 3.26 -9.43 -12.62
N PHE A 65 3.24 -8.12 -12.46
CA PHE A 65 3.82 -7.19 -13.43
C PHE A 65 5.34 -7.35 -13.56
N SER A 66 6.04 -7.55 -12.44
CA SER A 66 7.49 -7.78 -12.42
C SER A 66 7.86 -9.08 -13.12
N THR A 67 7.10 -10.15 -12.91
CA THR A 67 7.30 -11.45 -13.56
C THR A 67 7.07 -11.36 -15.07
N ARG A 68 6.00 -10.68 -15.49
CA ARG A 68 5.68 -10.45 -16.91
C ARG A 68 6.82 -9.68 -17.60
N TRP A 69 7.29 -8.61 -17.00
CA TRP A 69 8.43 -7.85 -17.50
C TRP A 69 9.69 -8.68 -17.58
N ALA A 70 10.04 -9.42 -16.52
CA ALA A 70 11.24 -10.22 -16.44
C ALA A 70 11.29 -11.39 -17.44
N LYS A 71 10.11 -11.87 -17.89
CA LYS A 71 9.99 -12.91 -18.93
C LYS A 71 10.15 -12.35 -20.34
N THR A 72 9.85 -11.07 -20.57
CA THR A 72 9.83 -10.46 -21.92
C THR A 72 11.07 -9.61 -22.20
N ARG A 73 11.60 -8.91 -21.21
CA ARG A 73 12.78 -8.04 -21.38
C ARG A 73 14.05 -8.85 -21.50
N SER A 74 14.71 -8.77 -22.65
CA SER A 74 16.02 -9.41 -22.88
C SER A 74 17.15 -8.41 -22.81
N GLN A 75 18.24 -8.79 -22.15
CA GLN A 75 19.51 -8.07 -22.05
C GLN A 75 20.63 -9.11 -21.96
N TRP A 76 21.78 -8.82 -22.56
CA TRP A 76 22.94 -9.72 -22.52
C TRP A 76 22.61 -11.18 -22.89
N GLY A 77 21.87 -11.35 -23.99
CA GLY A 77 21.58 -12.64 -24.60
C GLY A 77 20.49 -13.49 -23.95
N ARG A 78 19.86 -13.05 -22.83
CA ARG A 78 18.74 -13.76 -22.19
C ARG A 78 17.78 -12.82 -21.50
N THR A 79 16.60 -13.31 -21.10
CA THR A 79 15.61 -12.53 -20.37
C THR A 79 16.14 -12.16 -18.99
N ILE A 80 15.79 -10.96 -18.51
CA ILE A 80 16.34 -10.42 -17.25
C ILE A 80 16.00 -11.28 -16.03
N GLY A 81 14.88 -12.00 -16.05
CA GLY A 81 14.51 -12.94 -14.98
C GLY A 81 15.42 -14.18 -14.88
N LYS A 82 16.23 -14.47 -15.91
CA LYS A 82 17.23 -15.54 -15.89
C LYS A 82 18.62 -15.09 -15.42
N HIS A 83 18.81 -13.80 -15.18
CA HIS A 83 19.99 -13.27 -14.53
C HIS A 83 19.83 -13.32 -13.01
N GLU A 84 20.88 -13.63 -12.28
CA GLU A 84 20.83 -13.75 -10.81
C GLU A 84 20.25 -12.50 -10.13
N PRO A 85 20.65 -11.26 -10.46
CA PRO A 85 20.05 -10.08 -9.83
C PRO A 85 18.55 -9.90 -10.14
N GLY A 86 18.09 -10.36 -11.30
CA GLY A 86 16.67 -10.35 -11.68
C GLY A 86 15.88 -11.42 -10.91
N ALA A 87 16.43 -12.62 -10.83
CA ALA A 87 15.82 -13.73 -10.08
C ALA A 87 15.75 -13.43 -8.58
N ASP A 88 16.79 -12.84 -7.99
CA ASP A 88 16.81 -12.41 -6.58
C ASP A 88 15.71 -11.41 -6.29
N LYS A 89 15.54 -10.38 -7.12
CA LYS A 89 14.46 -9.39 -6.98
C LYS A 89 13.07 -10.04 -7.05
N LEU A 90 12.84 -10.93 -8.01
CA LEU A 90 11.57 -11.64 -8.12
C LEU A 90 11.30 -12.53 -6.91
N SER A 91 12.32 -13.23 -6.41
CA SER A 91 12.22 -14.06 -5.21
C SER A 91 11.85 -13.24 -3.98
N LYS A 92 12.45 -12.06 -3.79
CA LYS A 92 12.11 -11.13 -2.70
C LYS A 92 10.66 -10.66 -2.79
N ILE A 93 10.22 -10.19 -3.96
CA ILE A 93 8.82 -9.78 -4.15
C ILE A 93 7.87 -10.94 -3.84
N ALA A 94 8.17 -12.16 -4.33
CA ALA A 94 7.30 -13.32 -4.14
C ALA A 94 7.21 -13.73 -2.67
N SER A 95 8.34 -13.80 -1.96
CA SER A 95 8.36 -14.14 -0.54
C SER A 95 7.64 -13.11 0.32
N SER A 96 7.82 -11.81 0.02
CA SER A 96 7.13 -10.73 0.70
C SER A 96 5.61 -10.80 0.47
N ALA A 97 5.17 -10.96 -0.77
CA ALA A 97 3.74 -11.07 -1.09
C ALA A 97 3.08 -12.27 -0.39
N TYR A 98 3.78 -13.41 -0.31
CA TYR A 98 3.31 -14.59 0.42
C TYR A 98 3.19 -14.32 1.92
N ALA A 99 4.25 -13.80 2.53
CA ALA A 99 4.28 -13.56 3.97
C ALA A 99 3.26 -12.48 4.40
N MET A 100 3.11 -11.40 3.61
CA MET A 100 2.11 -10.36 3.82
C MET A 100 0.69 -10.92 3.76
N SER A 101 0.40 -11.81 2.81
CA SER A 101 -0.90 -12.47 2.69
C SER A 101 -1.16 -13.37 3.89
N ALA A 102 -0.21 -14.23 4.25
CA ALA A 102 -0.34 -15.13 5.38
C ALA A 102 -0.60 -14.39 6.70
N LEU A 103 0.08 -13.26 6.92
CA LEU A 103 -0.14 -12.44 8.11
C LEU A 103 -1.53 -11.78 8.10
N SER A 104 -2.00 -11.29 6.96
CA SER A 104 -3.34 -10.71 6.81
C SER A 104 -4.43 -11.76 7.07
N ASP A 105 -4.29 -12.94 6.48
CA ASP A 105 -5.22 -14.06 6.65
C ASP A 105 -5.25 -14.54 8.12
N TYR A 106 -4.10 -14.60 8.77
CA TYR A 106 -4.00 -14.94 10.19
C TYR A 106 -4.77 -13.95 11.07
N CYS A 107 -4.56 -12.64 10.85
CA CYS A 107 -5.29 -11.61 11.59
C CYS A 107 -6.80 -11.68 11.35
N ALA A 108 -7.21 -11.91 10.10
CA ALA A 108 -8.62 -12.05 9.73
C ALA A 108 -9.26 -13.29 10.42
N ALA A 109 -8.56 -14.42 10.43
CA ALA A 109 -9.03 -15.64 11.08
C ALA A 109 -9.19 -15.47 12.60
N LEU A 110 -8.26 -14.79 13.28
CA LEU A 110 -8.36 -14.50 14.71
C LEU A 110 -9.54 -13.54 15.00
N SER A 111 -9.70 -12.51 14.16
CA SER A 111 -10.83 -11.58 14.28
C SER A 111 -12.17 -12.28 14.11
N GLY A 112 -12.28 -13.19 13.12
CA GLY A 112 -13.48 -14.00 12.90
C GLY A 112 -13.83 -14.94 14.06
N GLN A 113 -12.85 -15.28 14.92
CA GLN A 113 -13.05 -16.02 16.15
C GLN A 113 -13.40 -15.14 17.36
N GLY A 114 -13.56 -13.82 17.17
CA GLY A 114 -13.86 -12.86 18.23
C GLY A 114 -12.70 -12.60 19.19
N LYS A 115 -11.46 -12.92 18.81
CA LYS A 115 -10.28 -12.67 19.65
C LYS A 115 -9.89 -11.18 19.64
N ASP A 116 -9.28 -10.71 20.72
CA ASP A 116 -8.66 -9.40 20.76
C ASP A 116 -7.35 -9.44 19.95
N ILE A 117 -7.35 -8.76 18.82
CA ILE A 117 -6.25 -8.75 17.84
C ILE A 117 -5.57 -7.39 17.73
N ARG A 118 -5.72 -6.51 18.71
CA ARG A 118 -5.19 -5.15 18.62
C ARG A 118 -3.69 -5.10 18.36
N LEU A 119 -2.94 -6.02 18.97
CA LEU A 119 -1.48 -6.10 18.79
C LEU A 119 -1.12 -6.69 17.42
N GLU A 120 -1.76 -7.81 17.06
CA GLU A 120 -1.54 -8.49 15.78
C GLU A 120 -1.89 -7.57 14.60
N ALA A 121 -3.05 -6.91 14.66
CA ALA A 121 -3.49 -5.97 13.62
C ALA A 121 -2.55 -4.76 13.50
N ALA A 122 -2.06 -4.22 14.62
CA ALA A 122 -1.10 -3.12 14.61
C ALA A 122 0.26 -3.55 14.01
N SER A 123 0.72 -4.75 14.35
CA SER A 123 1.96 -5.34 13.82
C SER A 123 1.83 -5.64 12.33
N ALA A 124 0.71 -6.23 11.91
CA ALA A 124 0.41 -6.52 10.52
C ALA A 124 0.35 -5.21 9.69
N LYS A 125 -0.36 -4.19 10.20
CA LYS A 125 -0.43 -2.88 9.55
C LYS A 125 0.97 -2.32 9.32
N LYS A 126 1.78 -2.25 10.37
CA LYS A 126 3.14 -1.70 10.28
C LYS A 126 3.98 -2.47 9.26
N TRP A 127 4.06 -3.79 9.43
CA TRP A 127 4.96 -4.60 8.62
C TRP A 127 4.52 -4.65 7.15
N ASN A 128 3.24 -4.94 6.86
CA ASN A 128 2.77 -5.04 5.48
C ASN A 128 2.91 -3.72 4.71
N THR A 129 2.70 -2.58 5.36
CA THR A 129 2.82 -1.29 4.67
C THR A 129 4.27 -0.90 4.38
N GLU A 130 5.19 -1.18 5.29
CA GLU A 130 6.63 -0.95 5.07
C GLU A 130 7.16 -1.91 4.00
N GLU A 131 6.72 -3.17 4.04
CA GLU A 131 7.12 -4.18 3.06
C GLU A 131 6.55 -3.89 1.67
N LEU A 132 5.32 -3.40 1.55
CA LEU A 132 4.76 -2.96 0.27
C LEU A 132 5.62 -1.87 -0.37
N TRP A 133 6.10 -0.92 0.41
CA TRP A 133 6.99 0.12 -0.11
C TRP A 133 8.31 -0.48 -0.63
N THR A 134 8.90 -1.42 0.12
CA THR A 134 10.09 -2.16 -0.30
C THR A 134 9.86 -2.94 -1.58
N VAL A 135 8.73 -3.65 -1.68
CA VAL A 135 8.31 -4.38 -2.89
C VAL A 135 8.15 -3.43 -4.08
N ALA A 136 7.52 -2.27 -3.88
CA ALA A 136 7.34 -1.28 -4.94
C ALA A 136 8.69 -0.71 -5.44
N ASP A 137 9.64 -0.47 -4.54
CA ASP A 137 11.00 -0.04 -4.90
C ASP A 137 11.75 -1.10 -5.70
N ILE A 138 11.70 -2.37 -5.26
CA ILE A 138 12.32 -3.49 -5.97
C ILE A 138 11.70 -3.67 -7.37
N ALA A 139 10.38 -3.57 -7.49
CA ALA A 139 9.66 -3.70 -8.76
C ALA A 139 10.02 -2.55 -9.73
N LEU A 140 10.09 -1.30 -9.23
CA LEU A 140 10.54 -0.14 -9.98
C LEU A 140 11.97 -0.36 -10.47
N GLN A 141 12.87 -0.78 -9.59
CA GLN A 141 14.28 -1.02 -9.91
C GLN A 141 14.45 -2.13 -10.95
N LEU A 142 13.68 -3.22 -10.86
CA LEU A 142 13.69 -4.32 -11.84
C LEU A 142 13.28 -3.85 -13.24
N ARG A 143 12.34 -2.89 -13.32
CA ARG A 143 11.89 -2.33 -14.59
C ARG A 143 12.91 -1.35 -15.19
N GLY A 144 13.85 -0.87 -14.40
CA GLY A 144 14.87 0.11 -14.82
C GLY A 144 14.28 1.47 -15.16
N GLY A 145 14.86 2.19 -16.12
CA GLY A 145 14.40 3.54 -16.47
C GLY A 145 12.90 3.66 -16.79
N ARG A 146 12.29 2.59 -17.31
CA ARG A 146 10.84 2.55 -17.57
C ARG A 146 10.00 2.44 -16.29
N GLY A 147 10.54 1.93 -15.21
CA GLY A 147 9.89 1.96 -13.90
C GLY A 147 9.80 3.36 -13.29
N TYR A 148 10.74 4.23 -13.67
CA TYR A 148 10.80 5.61 -13.23
C TYR A 148 9.93 6.57 -14.06
N GLU A 149 9.39 6.08 -15.17
CA GLU A 149 8.55 6.83 -16.10
C GLU A 149 7.09 6.85 -15.66
N LYS A 150 6.42 8.00 -15.84
CA LYS A 150 4.99 8.14 -15.52
C LYS A 150 4.12 7.30 -16.45
N GLY A 151 2.99 6.77 -15.94
CA GLY A 151 2.05 5.97 -16.71
C GLY A 151 1.59 6.64 -18.01
N SER A 152 1.26 7.93 -17.97
CA SER A 152 0.86 8.70 -19.17
C SER A 152 1.93 8.74 -20.25
N SER A 153 3.20 8.74 -19.89
CA SER A 153 4.31 8.69 -20.85
C SER A 153 4.46 7.29 -21.48
N LEU A 154 4.19 6.24 -20.71
CA LEU A 154 4.17 4.86 -21.22
C LEU A 154 3.02 4.63 -22.20
N GLU A 155 1.83 5.17 -21.92
CA GLU A 155 0.65 5.10 -22.80
C GLU A 155 0.90 5.71 -24.18
N VAL A 156 1.56 6.87 -24.25
CA VAL A 156 1.92 7.52 -25.51
C VAL A 156 2.76 6.61 -26.41
N ARG A 157 3.52 5.68 -25.83
CA ARG A 157 4.33 4.71 -26.56
C ARG A 157 3.64 3.37 -26.80
N GLY A 158 2.37 3.25 -26.43
CA GLY A 158 1.62 1.99 -26.52
C GLY A 158 2.09 0.91 -25.52
N GLU A 159 2.78 1.30 -24.45
CA GLU A 159 3.22 0.39 -23.40
C GLU A 159 2.18 0.31 -22.27
N ASN A 160 2.24 -0.78 -21.48
CA ASN A 160 1.39 -0.91 -20.30
C ASN A 160 1.66 0.24 -19.32
N PRO A 161 0.65 1.06 -18.99
CA PRO A 161 0.79 2.25 -18.17
C PRO A 161 0.90 1.96 -16.67
N PHE A 162 1.24 0.74 -16.24
CA PHE A 162 1.39 0.44 -14.82
C PHE A 162 2.36 1.42 -14.15
N PRO A 163 1.89 2.28 -13.25
CA PRO A 163 2.66 3.39 -12.75
C PRO A 163 3.51 2.98 -11.54
N TYR A 164 4.63 2.31 -11.77
CA TYR A 164 5.56 1.90 -10.70
C TYR A 164 6.01 3.08 -9.83
N GLU A 165 6.32 4.22 -10.45
CA GLU A 165 6.71 5.44 -9.72
C GLU A 165 5.57 5.98 -8.84
N ARG A 166 4.33 5.83 -9.29
CA ARG A 166 3.16 6.21 -8.51
C ARG A 166 2.93 5.24 -7.37
N ALA A 167 3.02 3.93 -7.62
CA ALA A 167 2.87 2.90 -6.59
C ALA A 167 3.88 3.13 -5.45
N LEU A 168 5.13 3.46 -5.79
CA LEU A 168 6.17 3.79 -4.80
C LEU A 168 5.80 5.02 -3.96
N ARG A 169 5.30 6.09 -4.58
CA ARG A 169 4.89 7.31 -3.88
C ARG A 169 3.65 7.09 -3.02
N ASP A 170 2.66 6.38 -3.54
CA ASP A 170 1.39 6.12 -2.84
C ASP A 170 1.59 5.19 -1.64
N SER A 171 2.45 4.16 -1.75
CA SER A 171 2.73 3.23 -0.65
C SER A 171 3.56 3.87 0.49
N ARG A 172 4.19 5.03 0.27
CA ARG A 172 5.03 5.68 1.28
C ARG A 172 4.25 6.41 2.39
N ILE A 173 2.93 6.55 2.25
CA ILE A 173 2.10 7.26 3.23
C ILE A 173 2.09 6.61 4.62
N ASN A 174 2.43 5.35 4.74
CA ASN A 174 2.37 4.56 5.98
C ASN A 174 3.70 4.49 6.70
#